data_4965dbe20e2fe0ca405d8af7f5946fd0
#
_entry.id   4965dbe20e2fe0ca405d8af7f5946fd0
#
_cell.length_a   1.000
_cell.length_b   1.000
_cell.length_c   1.000
_cell.angle_alpha   90.00
_cell.angle_beta   90.00
_cell.angle_gamma   90.00
#
_symmetry.space_group_name_H-M   'P 1'
#
loop_
_entity.id
_entity.type
_entity.pdbx_description
1 polymer ?
#
loop_
_entity_poly.entity_id
_entity_poly.type
_entity_poly.pdbx_seq_one_letter_code
_entity_poly.pdbx_strand_id
1 'polypeptide(L)'
;MHESSFNQQAFEIALEAVRKKLPLNSPGMGQFPPIPLQVFDTLPSTNQTLWELLNQGATVPAMVIAGQQTAGRGQWGRQWQSPKGGLYLSLALAPKLQALDSAQLTMCSAWGIATALRAYAIPVSVKWPNDLLLKGRKLGGILTQTRVQQAQITKAVVGVGINWSNEVPESGINLRSFCQPEPSPTVTSIEMLAAIVLQGLLSGYQLWSEEGMNSFLPRYLALFNYQGSQVMVEGNPGIITGVTPRGELRVHLHDTPTPKEILLKPGTISLGYRSC
;
A
#
# COMPACT_ATOMS: atom_id res chain seq x y z
N MET A 1 4.20 -17.82 -25.12
CA MET A 1 4.17 -18.53 -23.83
C MET A 1 3.02 -17.92 -23.04
N HIS A 2 1.98 -18.70 -22.74
CA HIS A 2 0.89 -18.26 -21.88
C HIS A 2 1.49 -18.00 -20.50
N GLU A 3 1.55 -16.73 -20.08
CA GLU A 3 1.83 -16.41 -18.68
C GLU A 3 0.72 -17.05 -17.85
N SER A 4 1.14 -17.93 -16.94
CA SER A 4 0.25 -18.73 -16.10
C SER A 4 -0.67 -17.85 -15.27
N SER A 5 -1.95 -18.19 -15.21
CA SER A 5 -2.87 -17.68 -14.19
C SER A 5 -2.25 -17.83 -12.80
N PHE A 6 -2.53 -16.88 -11.89
CA PHE A 6 -2.08 -16.92 -10.49
C PHE A 6 -2.37 -18.29 -9.86
N ASN A 7 -1.35 -18.92 -9.29
CA ASN A 7 -1.44 -20.26 -8.71
C ASN A 7 -1.72 -20.17 -7.21
N GLN A 8 -2.95 -20.48 -6.80
CA GLN A 8 -3.38 -20.38 -5.41
C GLN A 8 -2.58 -21.34 -4.51
N GLN A 9 -2.27 -22.56 -4.94
CA GLN A 9 -1.48 -23.51 -4.13
C GLN A 9 -0.04 -23.01 -3.92
N ALA A 10 0.60 -22.45 -4.97
CA ALA A 10 1.91 -21.84 -4.85
C ALA A 10 1.89 -20.62 -3.92
N PHE A 11 0.80 -19.84 -3.94
CA PHE A 11 0.59 -18.73 -3.01
C PHE A 11 0.50 -19.21 -1.56
N GLU A 12 -0.26 -20.26 -1.27
CA GLU A 12 -0.41 -20.82 0.08
C GLU A 12 0.93 -21.32 0.63
N ILE A 13 1.72 -22.03 -0.19
CA ILE A 13 3.07 -22.47 0.17
C ILE A 13 3.99 -21.25 0.44
N ALA A 14 3.94 -20.26 -0.43
CA ALA A 14 4.72 -19.03 -0.26
C ALA A 14 4.32 -18.28 1.02
N LEU A 15 3.01 -18.21 1.31
CA LEU A 15 2.49 -17.52 2.50
C LEU A 15 2.97 -18.19 3.80
N GLU A 16 3.01 -19.51 3.85
CA GLU A 16 3.59 -20.23 5.00
C GLU A 16 5.08 -19.90 5.19
N ALA A 17 5.85 -19.88 4.11
CA ALA A 17 7.27 -19.55 4.17
C ALA A 17 7.50 -18.08 4.61
N VAL A 18 6.67 -17.15 4.08
CA VAL A 18 6.71 -15.73 4.45
C VAL A 18 6.33 -15.54 5.92
N ARG A 19 5.30 -16.20 6.42
CA ARG A 19 4.90 -16.15 7.85
C ARG A 19 6.00 -16.62 8.79
N LYS A 20 6.75 -17.63 8.42
CA LYS A 20 7.91 -18.10 9.23
C LYS A 20 9.02 -17.05 9.28
N LYS A 21 9.27 -16.33 8.19
CA LYS A 21 10.29 -15.28 8.10
C LYS A 21 9.83 -13.96 8.73
N LEU A 22 8.56 -13.64 8.62
CA LEU A 22 7.91 -12.41 9.09
C LEU A 22 6.76 -12.78 10.05
N PRO A 23 7.04 -13.28 11.24
CA PRO A 23 5.98 -13.64 12.18
C PRO A 23 5.20 -12.38 12.59
N LEU A 24 3.89 -12.54 12.78
CA LEU A 24 3.06 -11.54 13.45
C LEU A 24 3.37 -11.67 14.96
N ASN A 25 4.21 -10.75 15.46
CA ASN A 25 4.71 -10.81 16.84
C ASN A 25 3.77 -10.05 17.78
N SER A 26 2.70 -10.68 18.23
CA SER A 26 1.96 -10.16 19.39
C SER A 26 1.40 -11.28 20.24
N PRO A 27 1.80 -11.32 21.51
CA PRO A 27 1.27 -12.27 22.48
C PRO A 27 -0.14 -11.88 22.92
N GLY A 28 -1.14 -11.92 22.09
CA GLY A 28 -2.49 -11.54 22.52
C GLY A 28 -3.56 -11.50 21.41
N MET A 29 -3.18 -11.28 20.19
CA MET A 29 -4.09 -11.49 19.05
C MET A 29 -3.72 -12.83 18.39
N GLY A 30 -4.65 -13.78 18.44
CA GLY A 30 -4.55 -15.04 17.71
C GLY A 30 -4.24 -14.79 16.24
N GLN A 31 -3.66 -15.77 15.57
CA GLN A 31 -3.45 -15.75 14.13
C GLN A 31 -4.71 -15.21 13.45
N PHE A 32 -4.53 -14.30 12.48
CA PHE A 32 -5.66 -13.94 11.63
C PHE A 32 -6.35 -15.22 11.15
N PRO A 33 -7.69 -15.27 11.20
CA PRO A 33 -8.41 -16.42 10.68
C PRO A 33 -8.02 -16.63 9.20
N PRO A 34 -8.17 -17.84 8.67
CA PRO A 34 -7.97 -18.07 7.24
C PRO A 34 -8.73 -17.01 6.44
N ILE A 35 -8.04 -16.34 5.53
CA ILE A 35 -8.61 -15.26 4.72
C ILE A 35 -9.13 -15.88 3.42
N PRO A 36 -10.46 -15.95 3.20
CA PRO A 36 -11.02 -16.42 1.93
C PRO A 36 -10.42 -15.63 0.77
N LEU A 37 -9.85 -16.34 -0.20
CA LEU A 37 -9.24 -15.78 -1.40
C LEU A 37 -10.09 -16.14 -2.61
N GLN A 38 -10.40 -15.14 -3.45
CA GLN A 38 -10.91 -15.34 -4.79
C GLN A 38 -9.91 -14.82 -5.82
N VAL A 39 -9.62 -15.64 -6.83
CA VAL A 39 -8.67 -15.34 -7.90
C VAL A 39 -9.41 -15.23 -9.22
N PHE A 40 -9.10 -14.19 -9.98
CA PHE A 40 -9.69 -13.91 -11.29
C PHE A 40 -8.58 -13.65 -12.32
N ASP A 41 -8.75 -14.13 -13.54
CA ASP A 41 -7.83 -13.79 -14.63
C ASP A 41 -7.97 -12.31 -15.02
N THR A 42 -9.22 -11.86 -15.19
CA THR A 42 -9.53 -10.48 -15.57
C THR A 42 -10.82 -10.01 -14.89
N LEU A 43 -10.82 -8.79 -14.38
CA LEU A 43 -12.00 -8.14 -13.82
C LEU A 43 -11.89 -6.61 -13.96
N PRO A 44 -12.96 -5.83 -13.72
CA PRO A 44 -12.89 -4.38 -13.77
C PRO A 44 -11.94 -3.78 -12.73
N SER A 45 -12.09 -4.17 -11.46
CA SER A 45 -11.26 -3.68 -10.34
C SER A 45 -11.38 -4.62 -9.14
N THR A 46 -10.25 -5.05 -8.57
CA THR A 46 -10.23 -5.91 -7.38
C THR A 46 -10.97 -5.27 -6.20
N ASN A 47 -10.85 -3.96 -6.00
CA ASN A 47 -11.61 -3.22 -4.98
C ASN A 47 -13.12 -3.30 -5.25
N GLN A 48 -13.54 -3.03 -6.47
CA GLN A 48 -14.95 -3.05 -6.84
C GLN A 48 -15.54 -4.45 -6.63
N THR A 49 -14.88 -5.48 -7.15
CA THR A 49 -15.31 -6.87 -7.00
C THR A 49 -15.41 -7.26 -5.51
N LEU A 50 -14.43 -6.87 -4.70
CA LEU A 50 -14.47 -7.16 -3.27
C LEU A 50 -15.63 -6.43 -2.56
N TRP A 51 -15.95 -5.19 -2.93
CA TRP A 51 -17.15 -4.50 -2.44
C TRP A 51 -18.44 -5.19 -2.85
N GLU A 52 -18.54 -5.71 -4.07
CA GLU A 52 -19.69 -6.47 -4.56
C GLU A 52 -19.89 -7.74 -3.73
N LEU A 53 -18.80 -8.49 -3.47
CA LEU A 53 -18.83 -9.68 -2.61
C LEU A 53 -19.27 -9.35 -1.18
N LEU A 54 -18.77 -8.26 -0.60
CA LEU A 54 -19.19 -7.80 0.73
C LEU A 54 -20.66 -7.39 0.79
N ASN A 55 -21.21 -6.87 -0.31
CA ASN A 55 -22.65 -6.55 -0.42
C ASN A 55 -23.50 -7.81 -0.56
N GLN A 56 -22.94 -8.88 -1.09
CA GLN A 56 -23.57 -10.21 -1.21
C GLN A 56 -23.43 -11.06 0.06
N GLY A 57 -22.84 -10.51 1.13
CA GLY A 57 -22.72 -11.17 2.43
C GLY A 57 -21.39 -11.86 2.71
N ALA A 58 -20.35 -11.63 1.89
CA ALA A 58 -19.03 -12.15 2.21
C ALA A 58 -18.55 -11.63 3.57
N THR A 59 -17.91 -12.51 4.33
CA THR A 59 -17.35 -12.19 5.65
C THR A 59 -16.05 -11.38 5.52
N VAL A 60 -15.67 -10.70 6.60
CA VAL A 60 -14.38 -9.99 6.71
C VAL A 60 -13.53 -10.71 7.77
N PRO A 61 -12.22 -10.97 7.51
CA PRO A 61 -11.48 -10.56 6.32
C PRO A 61 -11.78 -11.40 5.06
N ALA A 62 -11.58 -10.80 3.88
CA ALA A 62 -11.68 -11.46 2.58
C ALA A 62 -10.69 -10.81 1.60
N MET A 63 -10.25 -11.55 0.58
CA MET A 63 -9.26 -11.09 -0.37
C MET A 63 -9.63 -11.45 -1.81
N VAL A 64 -9.34 -10.53 -2.72
CA VAL A 64 -9.46 -10.72 -4.18
C VAL A 64 -8.11 -10.44 -4.83
N ILE A 65 -7.69 -11.32 -5.75
CA ILE A 65 -6.53 -11.12 -6.62
C ILE A 65 -6.99 -11.21 -8.07
N ALA A 66 -6.41 -10.40 -8.95
CA ALA A 66 -6.63 -10.46 -10.39
C ALA A 66 -5.32 -10.47 -11.17
N GLY A 67 -5.27 -11.22 -12.28
CA GLY A 67 -4.17 -11.19 -13.23
C GLY A 67 -4.14 -9.91 -14.06
N GLN A 68 -5.32 -9.27 -14.26
CA GLN A 68 -5.47 -8.02 -15.01
C GLN A 68 -6.71 -7.26 -14.52
N GLN A 69 -6.67 -5.91 -14.60
CA GLN A 69 -7.85 -5.06 -14.38
C GLN A 69 -8.14 -4.24 -15.63
N THR A 70 -9.41 -4.20 -16.07
CA THR A 70 -9.85 -3.41 -17.23
C THR A 70 -10.22 -1.97 -16.86
N ALA A 71 -10.52 -1.70 -15.59
CA ALA A 71 -10.89 -0.39 -15.06
C ALA A 71 -10.21 -0.15 -13.70
N GLY A 72 -8.90 -0.43 -13.61
CA GLY A 72 -8.10 -0.23 -12.40
C GLY A 72 -8.17 1.22 -11.91
N ARG A 73 -8.33 1.42 -10.61
CA ARG A 73 -8.55 2.73 -9.98
C ARG A 73 -7.39 3.14 -9.10
N GLY A 74 -6.98 4.40 -9.22
CA GLY A 74 -6.11 5.09 -8.28
C GLY A 74 -6.89 6.11 -7.45
N GLN A 75 -6.19 6.87 -6.61
CA GLN A 75 -6.79 7.96 -5.84
C GLN A 75 -7.23 9.12 -6.76
N TRP A 76 -8.22 9.89 -6.34
CA TRP A 76 -8.69 11.12 -7.00
C TRP A 76 -9.19 10.90 -8.44
N GLY A 77 -9.82 9.76 -8.71
CA GLY A 77 -10.32 9.42 -10.05
C GLY A 77 -9.24 9.05 -11.07
N ARG A 78 -7.97 8.97 -10.67
CA ARG A 78 -6.89 8.53 -11.57
C ARG A 78 -7.06 7.06 -11.91
N GLN A 79 -6.68 6.70 -13.13
CA GLN A 79 -6.61 5.32 -13.55
C GLN A 79 -5.30 4.67 -13.06
N TRP A 80 -5.37 3.43 -12.59
CA TRP A 80 -4.23 2.56 -12.38
C TRP A 80 -4.13 1.58 -13.54
N GLN A 81 -3.13 1.72 -14.38
CA GLN A 81 -2.88 0.77 -15.46
C GLN A 81 -2.55 -0.60 -14.89
N SER A 82 -3.31 -1.60 -15.31
CA SER A 82 -3.27 -2.94 -14.69
C SER A 82 -3.18 -4.04 -15.74
N PRO A 83 -2.16 -4.03 -16.65
CA PRO A 83 -1.95 -5.10 -17.60
C PRO A 83 -1.49 -6.39 -16.91
N LYS A 84 -1.48 -7.52 -17.63
CA LYS A 84 -0.89 -8.76 -17.12
C LYS A 84 0.56 -8.55 -16.67
N GLY A 85 0.98 -9.31 -15.66
CA GLY A 85 2.32 -9.23 -15.10
C GLY A 85 2.47 -8.26 -13.91
N GLY A 86 1.42 -7.55 -13.50
CA GLY A 86 1.36 -6.82 -12.24
C GLY A 86 0.64 -7.60 -11.14
N LEU A 87 0.88 -7.28 -9.88
CA LEU A 87 0.08 -7.76 -8.75
C LEU A 87 -1.05 -6.79 -8.46
N TYR A 88 -2.29 -7.26 -8.51
CA TYR A 88 -3.50 -6.52 -8.17
C TYR A 88 -4.26 -7.30 -7.11
N LEU A 89 -4.21 -6.79 -5.87
CA LEU A 89 -4.76 -7.44 -4.69
C LEU A 89 -5.64 -6.46 -3.94
N SER A 90 -6.78 -6.91 -3.43
CA SER A 90 -7.60 -6.15 -2.48
C SER A 90 -7.90 -7.00 -1.25
N LEU A 91 -7.74 -6.39 -0.06
CA LEU A 91 -8.03 -6.99 1.24
C LEU A 91 -9.15 -6.22 1.94
N ALA A 92 -10.18 -6.93 2.38
CA ALA A 92 -11.26 -6.36 3.21
C ALA A 92 -10.93 -6.51 4.70
N LEU A 93 -11.14 -5.45 5.46
CA LEU A 93 -10.93 -5.35 6.90
C LEU A 93 -12.15 -4.67 7.57
N ALA A 94 -12.33 -4.91 8.87
CA ALA A 94 -13.32 -4.22 9.70
C ALA A 94 -12.62 -3.46 10.85
N PRO A 95 -11.97 -2.33 10.55
CA PRO A 95 -11.26 -1.56 11.55
C PRO A 95 -12.23 -0.83 12.48
N LYS A 96 -11.86 -0.73 13.77
CA LYS A 96 -12.55 0.16 14.74
C LYS A 96 -11.89 1.54 14.67
N LEU A 97 -12.30 2.38 13.72
CA LEU A 97 -11.63 3.64 13.42
C LEU A 97 -12.63 4.74 13.08
N GLN A 98 -12.37 5.95 13.56
CA GLN A 98 -13.16 7.14 13.19
C GLN A 98 -12.94 7.46 11.69
N ALA A 99 -13.98 7.92 11.01
CA ALA A 99 -13.88 8.27 9.59
C ALA A 99 -12.83 9.35 9.29
N LEU A 100 -12.64 10.30 10.23
CA LEU A 100 -11.62 11.36 10.12
C LEU A 100 -10.18 10.83 10.11
N ASP A 101 -9.96 9.63 10.63
CA ASP A 101 -8.65 9.00 10.76
C ASP A 101 -8.39 7.97 9.65
N SER A 102 -9.25 7.90 8.63
CA SER A 102 -9.20 6.90 7.54
C SER A 102 -7.85 6.79 6.83
N ALA A 103 -7.08 7.87 6.75
CA ALA A 103 -5.75 7.87 6.15
C ALA A 103 -4.76 6.95 6.90
N GLN A 104 -4.98 6.69 8.19
CA GLN A 104 -4.14 5.78 8.98
C GLN A 104 -4.10 4.36 8.37
N LEU A 105 -5.21 3.88 7.78
CA LEU A 105 -5.26 2.59 7.10
C LEU A 105 -4.32 2.54 5.89
N THR A 106 -4.23 3.61 5.13
CA THR A 106 -3.29 3.70 4.01
C THR A 106 -1.85 3.76 4.51
N MET A 107 -1.59 4.52 5.57
CA MET A 107 -0.25 4.67 6.14
C MET A 107 0.26 3.35 6.73
N CYS A 108 -0.55 2.63 7.52
CA CYS A 108 -0.15 1.35 8.09
C CYS A 108 0.04 0.28 7.00
N SER A 109 -0.79 0.29 5.95
CA SER A 109 -0.63 -0.59 4.79
C SER A 109 0.66 -0.31 4.03
N ALA A 110 0.96 0.97 3.74
CA ALA A 110 2.18 1.36 3.04
C ALA A 110 3.44 0.99 3.82
N TRP A 111 3.46 1.28 5.12
CA TRP A 111 4.57 0.93 5.99
C TRP A 111 4.75 -0.60 6.08
N GLY A 112 3.68 -1.34 6.29
CA GLY A 112 3.73 -2.79 6.44
C GLY A 112 4.25 -3.47 5.18
N ILE A 113 3.75 -3.10 4.00
CA ILE A 113 4.24 -3.63 2.71
C ILE A 113 5.71 -3.26 2.50
N ALA A 114 6.08 -1.98 2.72
CA ALA A 114 7.46 -1.53 2.53
C ALA A 114 8.42 -2.27 3.47
N THR A 115 8.06 -2.44 4.74
CA THR A 115 8.85 -3.19 5.73
C THR A 115 8.99 -4.66 5.35
N ALA A 116 7.91 -5.30 4.91
CA ALA A 116 7.94 -6.69 4.47
C ALA A 116 8.86 -6.87 3.25
N LEU A 117 8.79 -5.99 2.24
CA LEU A 117 9.68 -6.02 1.08
C LEU A 117 11.14 -5.77 1.47
N ARG A 118 11.41 -4.87 2.41
CA ARG A 118 12.77 -4.61 2.93
C ARG A 118 13.38 -5.82 3.62
N ALA A 119 12.59 -6.65 4.29
CA ALA A 119 13.05 -7.92 4.86
C ALA A 119 13.48 -8.95 3.79
N TYR A 120 13.10 -8.73 2.54
CA TYR A 120 13.57 -9.45 1.36
C TYR A 120 14.63 -8.67 0.56
N ALA A 121 15.37 -7.77 1.21
CA ALA A 121 16.43 -6.96 0.63
C ALA A 121 15.98 -6.02 -0.52
N ILE A 122 14.69 -5.67 -0.58
CA ILE A 122 14.14 -4.73 -1.55
C ILE A 122 13.93 -3.38 -0.84
N PRO A 123 14.76 -2.35 -1.11
CA PRO A 123 14.81 -1.11 -0.34
C PRO A 123 13.65 -0.16 -0.70
N VAL A 124 12.42 -0.60 -0.45
CA VAL A 124 11.20 0.19 -0.69
C VAL A 124 11.11 1.32 0.33
N SER A 125 10.73 2.50 -0.14
CA SER A 125 10.36 3.66 0.67
C SER A 125 8.93 4.09 0.37
N VAL A 126 8.39 5.00 1.18
CA VAL A 126 7.01 5.48 1.04
C VAL A 126 7.02 6.92 0.54
N LYS A 127 6.17 7.22 -0.43
CA LYS A 127 5.83 8.57 -0.85
C LYS A 127 4.38 8.86 -0.45
N TRP A 128 4.21 9.95 0.26
CA TRP A 128 2.87 10.43 0.65
C TRP A 128 1.98 10.72 -0.57
N PRO A 129 0.70 10.38 -0.49
CA PRO A 129 0.04 9.71 0.63
C PRO A 129 0.07 8.18 0.58
N ASN A 130 0.33 7.55 -0.57
CA ASN A 130 -0.04 6.16 -0.83
C ASN A 130 0.86 5.39 -1.82
N ASP A 131 1.98 5.99 -2.24
CA ASP A 131 2.87 5.37 -3.22
C ASP A 131 4.02 4.60 -2.55
N LEU A 132 4.34 3.43 -3.10
CA LEU A 132 5.54 2.66 -2.78
C LEU A 132 6.61 2.98 -3.82
N LEU A 133 7.80 3.38 -3.36
CA LEU A 133 8.92 3.73 -4.22
C LEU A 133 10.05 2.72 -4.11
N LEU A 134 10.69 2.48 -5.24
CA LEU A 134 11.94 1.74 -5.33
C LEU A 134 12.92 2.56 -6.20
N LYS A 135 14.11 2.89 -5.67
CA LYS A 135 15.06 3.79 -6.33
C LYS A 135 14.40 5.10 -6.84
N GLY A 136 13.59 5.75 -6.01
CA GLY A 136 12.92 7.00 -6.37
C GLY A 136 11.76 6.88 -7.37
N ARG A 137 11.57 5.73 -8.03
CA ARG A 137 10.55 5.46 -9.05
C ARG A 137 9.35 4.72 -8.44
N LYS A 138 8.18 4.87 -9.04
CA LYS A 138 6.95 4.25 -8.54
C LYS A 138 6.94 2.73 -8.78
N LEU A 139 7.02 1.96 -7.70
CA LEU A 139 6.87 0.51 -7.70
C LEU A 139 5.39 0.11 -7.61
N GLY A 140 4.61 0.81 -6.80
CA GLY A 140 3.23 0.46 -6.53
C GLY A 140 2.43 1.60 -5.89
N GLY A 141 1.16 1.33 -5.65
CA GLY A 141 0.26 2.26 -4.98
C GLY A 141 -0.85 1.54 -4.20
N ILE A 142 -1.40 2.25 -3.24
CA ILE A 142 -2.45 1.75 -2.34
C ILE A 142 -3.70 2.61 -2.49
N LEU A 143 -4.85 1.97 -2.63
CA LEU A 143 -6.16 2.62 -2.66
C LEU A 143 -7.05 2.08 -1.55
N THR A 144 -7.22 2.83 -0.49
CA THR A 144 -8.13 2.50 0.60
C THR A 144 -9.50 3.12 0.35
N GLN A 145 -10.54 2.30 0.39
CA GLN A 145 -11.94 2.72 0.33
C GLN A 145 -12.65 2.25 1.60
N THR A 146 -13.54 3.07 2.15
CA THR A 146 -14.19 2.81 3.44
C THR A 146 -15.69 2.95 3.34
N ARG A 147 -16.41 2.16 4.16
CA ARG A 147 -17.82 2.36 4.46
C ARG A 147 -17.95 2.93 5.86
N VAL A 148 -18.64 4.05 5.95
CA VAL A 148 -18.82 4.79 7.19
C VAL A 148 -20.26 4.71 7.65
N GLN A 149 -20.47 4.45 8.94
CA GLN A 149 -21.78 4.54 9.62
C GLN A 149 -21.56 5.23 10.97
N GLN A 150 -22.35 6.23 11.28
CA GLN A 150 -22.26 7.00 12.53
C GLN A 150 -20.83 7.51 12.83
N ALA A 151 -20.17 8.08 11.82
CA ALA A 151 -18.78 8.55 11.86
C ALA A 151 -17.71 7.48 12.13
N GLN A 152 -18.09 6.19 12.16
CA GLN A 152 -17.18 5.05 12.32
C GLN A 152 -17.00 4.32 10.99
N ILE A 153 -15.78 3.87 10.72
CA ILE A 153 -15.50 2.97 9.59
C ILE A 153 -15.93 1.56 9.99
N THR A 154 -16.94 1.04 9.32
CA THR A 154 -17.48 -0.31 9.57
C THR A 154 -16.80 -1.37 8.71
N LYS A 155 -16.38 -1.01 7.49
CA LYS A 155 -15.63 -1.87 6.56
C LYS A 155 -14.64 -1.01 5.78
N ALA A 156 -13.48 -1.58 5.49
CA ALA A 156 -12.47 -1.00 4.61
C ALA A 156 -12.02 -2.03 3.57
N VAL A 157 -11.79 -1.59 2.34
CA VAL A 157 -11.13 -2.36 1.29
C VAL A 157 -9.83 -1.65 0.94
N VAL A 158 -8.72 -2.35 1.15
CA VAL A 158 -7.37 -1.87 0.84
C VAL A 158 -6.92 -2.54 -0.45
N GLY A 159 -6.93 -1.78 -1.54
CA GLY A 159 -6.39 -2.20 -2.83
C GLY A 159 -4.91 -1.90 -2.95
N VAL A 160 -4.16 -2.84 -3.46
CA VAL A 160 -2.72 -2.73 -3.69
C VAL A 160 -2.42 -3.10 -5.14
N GLY A 161 -1.76 -2.18 -5.86
CA GLY A 161 -1.18 -2.44 -7.17
C GLY A 161 0.33 -2.38 -7.07
N ILE A 162 1.04 -3.45 -7.49
CA ILE A 162 2.51 -3.47 -7.55
C ILE A 162 2.95 -3.93 -8.93
N ASN A 163 3.87 -3.20 -9.51
CA ASN A 163 4.50 -3.57 -10.77
C ASN A 163 5.47 -4.74 -10.53
N TRP A 164 5.13 -5.91 -11.05
CA TRP A 164 5.98 -7.10 -10.94
C TRP A 164 6.85 -7.29 -12.18
N SER A 165 6.25 -7.64 -13.32
CA SER A 165 6.93 -7.85 -14.60
C SER A 165 6.28 -7.08 -15.75
N ASN A 166 5.19 -6.37 -15.46
CA ASN A 166 4.46 -5.56 -16.44
C ASN A 166 5.28 -4.36 -16.92
N GLU A 167 4.94 -3.88 -18.10
CA GLU A 167 5.47 -2.60 -18.60
C GLU A 167 5.04 -1.45 -17.70
N VAL A 168 5.93 -0.48 -17.55
CA VAL A 168 5.74 0.69 -16.71
C VAL A 168 6.20 1.96 -17.43
N PRO A 169 5.59 3.13 -17.16
CA PRO A 169 6.10 4.41 -17.68
C PRO A 169 7.49 4.72 -17.09
N GLU A 170 8.17 5.70 -17.63
CA GLU A 170 9.52 6.10 -17.19
C GLU A 170 9.60 6.40 -15.68
N SER A 171 8.57 7.02 -15.11
CA SER A 171 8.47 7.29 -13.66
C SER A 171 8.19 6.05 -12.81
N GLY A 172 7.90 4.91 -13.44
CA GLY A 172 7.63 3.62 -12.80
C GLY A 172 8.84 2.68 -12.81
N ILE A 173 8.80 1.67 -11.98
CA ILE A 173 9.75 0.55 -11.94
C ILE A 173 8.98 -0.72 -11.68
N ASN A 174 9.36 -1.83 -12.31
CA ASN A 174 8.84 -3.14 -11.93
C ASN A 174 9.90 -3.91 -11.12
N LEU A 175 9.42 -4.78 -10.24
CA LEU A 175 10.27 -5.46 -9.27
C LEU A 175 11.18 -6.50 -9.95
N ARG A 176 10.68 -7.20 -10.97
CA ARG A 176 11.45 -8.23 -11.68
C ARG A 176 12.69 -7.65 -12.34
N SER A 177 12.59 -6.48 -12.99
CA SER A 177 13.74 -5.78 -13.57
C SER A 177 14.73 -5.31 -12.52
N PHE A 178 14.27 -4.93 -11.32
CA PHE A 178 15.14 -4.56 -10.20
C PHE A 178 15.93 -5.77 -9.67
N CYS A 179 15.29 -6.94 -9.59
CA CYS A 179 15.92 -8.16 -9.08
C CYS A 179 16.88 -8.84 -10.06
N GLN A 180 17.03 -8.34 -11.29
CA GLN A 180 18.03 -8.79 -12.26
C GLN A 180 19.19 -7.77 -12.33
N PRO A 181 20.47 -8.17 -12.32
CA PRO A 181 21.08 -9.47 -12.62
C PRO A 181 21.67 -10.22 -11.41
N GLU A 182 21.12 -10.12 -10.23
CA GLU A 182 21.64 -10.84 -9.06
C GLU A 182 21.50 -12.36 -9.23
N PRO A 183 22.47 -13.17 -8.72
CA PRO A 183 22.51 -14.62 -8.94
C PRO A 183 21.34 -15.38 -8.31
N SER A 184 20.57 -14.74 -7.42
CA SER A 184 19.38 -15.34 -6.82
C SER A 184 18.38 -14.22 -6.45
N PRO A 185 17.32 -14.01 -7.23
CA PRO A 185 16.28 -13.05 -6.90
C PRO A 185 15.62 -13.45 -5.57
N THR A 186 15.52 -12.50 -4.64
CA THR A 186 14.91 -12.72 -3.32
C THR A 186 13.40 -12.91 -3.39
N VAL A 187 12.75 -12.44 -4.48
CA VAL A 187 11.34 -12.68 -4.81
C VAL A 187 11.29 -13.30 -6.20
N THR A 188 10.82 -14.54 -6.27
CA THR A 188 10.93 -15.39 -7.48
C THR A 188 9.64 -15.50 -8.26
N SER A 189 8.49 -15.22 -7.67
CA SER A 189 7.19 -15.33 -8.33
C SER A 189 6.20 -14.26 -7.86
N ILE A 190 5.10 -14.10 -8.60
CA ILE A 190 4.03 -13.17 -8.25
C ILE A 190 3.26 -13.67 -7.01
N GLU A 191 3.17 -14.98 -6.82
CA GLU A 191 2.56 -15.61 -5.65
C GLU A 191 3.36 -15.30 -4.38
N MET A 192 4.70 -15.37 -4.47
CA MET A 192 5.57 -14.97 -3.37
C MET A 192 5.45 -13.47 -3.07
N LEU A 193 5.38 -12.63 -4.10
CA LEU A 193 5.13 -11.19 -3.92
C LEU A 193 3.78 -10.95 -3.24
N ALA A 194 2.72 -11.64 -3.68
CA ALA A 194 1.40 -11.54 -3.06
C ALA A 194 1.41 -11.96 -1.58
N ALA A 195 2.13 -13.03 -1.26
CA ALA A 195 2.29 -13.49 0.13
C ALA A 195 3.02 -12.46 1.01
N ILE A 196 4.10 -11.84 0.50
CA ILE A 196 4.84 -10.78 1.19
C ILE A 196 3.94 -9.56 1.40
N VAL A 197 3.19 -9.16 0.38
CA VAL A 197 2.26 -8.01 0.45
C VAL A 197 1.15 -8.26 1.45
N LEU A 198 0.52 -9.43 1.42
CA LEU A 198 -0.51 -9.80 2.40
C LEU A 198 0.05 -9.78 3.82
N GLN A 199 1.18 -10.42 4.05
CA GLN A 199 1.82 -10.44 5.37
C GLN A 199 2.18 -9.03 5.84
N GLY A 200 2.68 -8.18 4.94
CA GLY A 200 2.95 -6.77 5.22
C GLY A 200 1.70 -5.98 5.61
N LEU A 201 0.60 -6.14 4.85
CA LEU A 201 -0.69 -5.52 5.17
C LEU A 201 -1.18 -5.91 6.57
N LEU A 202 -1.14 -7.21 6.89
CA LEU A 202 -1.58 -7.73 8.18
C LEU A 202 -0.69 -7.24 9.31
N SER A 203 0.64 -7.26 9.14
CA SER A 203 1.60 -6.78 10.14
C SER A 203 1.43 -5.29 10.42
N GLY A 204 1.29 -4.47 9.36
CA GLY A 204 1.08 -3.04 9.51
C GLY A 204 -0.25 -2.71 10.19
N TYR A 205 -1.32 -3.40 9.82
CA TYR A 205 -2.63 -3.24 10.44
C TYR A 205 -2.61 -3.66 11.92
N GLN A 206 -1.99 -4.80 12.23
CA GLN A 206 -1.88 -5.30 13.61
C GLN A 206 -1.10 -4.33 14.49
N LEU A 207 0.11 -3.95 14.08
CA LEU A 207 0.96 -3.05 14.84
C LEU A 207 0.28 -1.70 15.10
N TRP A 208 -0.35 -1.13 14.07
CA TRP A 208 -1.11 0.09 14.21
C TRP A 208 -2.30 -0.04 15.18
N SER A 209 -3.04 -1.16 15.11
CA SER A 209 -4.21 -1.37 15.97
C SER A 209 -3.85 -1.59 17.45
N GLU A 210 -2.68 -2.13 17.73
CA GLU A 210 -2.17 -2.41 19.08
C GLU A 210 -1.49 -1.20 19.72
N GLU A 211 -0.58 -0.54 18.97
CA GLU A 211 0.22 0.56 19.50
C GLU A 211 -0.43 1.94 19.34
N GLY A 212 -1.41 2.06 18.45
CA GLY A 212 -2.03 3.32 18.07
C GLY A 212 -1.14 4.18 17.17
N MET A 213 -1.74 5.22 16.56
CA MET A 213 -1.06 6.03 15.55
C MET A 213 0.12 6.83 16.07
N ASN A 214 0.08 7.30 17.32
CA ASN A 214 1.17 8.12 17.88
C ASN A 214 2.48 7.32 18.01
N SER A 215 2.40 6.05 18.42
CA SER A 215 3.55 5.15 18.49
C SER A 215 3.98 4.62 17.12
N PHE A 216 3.02 4.50 16.19
CA PHE A 216 3.25 4.02 14.83
C PHE A 216 3.90 5.07 13.91
N LEU A 217 3.53 6.35 14.05
CA LEU A 217 3.95 7.44 13.15
C LEU A 217 5.47 7.57 12.96
N PRO A 218 6.33 7.48 14.00
CA PRO A 218 7.79 7.52 13.81
C PRO A 218 8.31 6.43 12.89
N ARG A 219 7.71 5.22 12.93
CA ARG A 219 8.09 4.10 12.07
C ARG A 219 7.72 4.39 10.59
N TYR A 220 6.55 4.99 10.36
CA TYR A 220 6.15 5.43 9.02
C TYR A 220 7.11 6.51 8.49
N LEU A 221 7.43 7.52 9.31
CA LEU A 221 8.33 8.62 8.94
C LEU A 221 9.75 8.13 8.61
N ALA A 222 10.22 7.06 9.24
CA ALA A 222 11.51 6.45 8.91
C ALA A 222 11.58 5.87 7.48
N LEU A 223 10.43 5.57 6.85
CA LEU A 223 10.34 5.14 5.45
C LEU A 223 9.88 6.25 4.50
N PHE A 224 9.47 7.40 5.04
CA PHE A 224 9.00 8.54 4.27
C PHE A 224 10.17 9.33 3.67
N ASN A 225 10.32 9.26 2.34
CA ASN A 225 11.53 9.74 1.66
C ASN A 225 11.51 11.22 1.27
N TYR A 226 10.52 12.01 1.72
CA TYR A 226 10.34 13.41 1.30
C TYR A 226 10.53 14.41 2.44
N GLN A 227 10.83 13.98 3.64
CA GLN A 227 11.15 14.90 4.73
C GLN A 227 12.39 15.74 4.39
N GLY A 228 12.33 17.04 4.62
CA GLY A 228 13.36 17.99 4.22
C GLY A 228 13.32 18.41 2.74
N SER A 229 12.41 17.88 1.93
CA SER A 229 12.29 18.25 0.51
C SER A 229 11.56 19.58 0.36
N GLN A 230 12.00 20.36 -0.63
CA GLN A 230 11.31 21.58 -1.04
C GLN A 230 10.00 21.24 -1.77
N VAL A 231 9.00 22.08 -1.58
CA VAL A 231 7.70 21.99 -2.24
C VAL A 231 7.13 23.39 -2.46
N MET A 232 6.37 23.57 -3.55
CA MET A 232 5.61 24.80 -3.77
C MET A 232 4.16 24.59 -3.37
N VAL A 233 3.62 25.48 -2.53
CA VAL A 233 2.22 25.46 -2.09
C VAL A 233 1.60 26.82 -2.39
N GLU A 234 0.66 26.86 -3.32
CA GLU A 234 -0.02 28.09 -3.75
C GLU A 234 0.95 29.24 -4.09
N GLY A 235 2.05 28.90 -4.77
CA GLY A 235 3.08 29.88 -5.17
C GLY A 235 4.11 30.19 -4.09
N ASN A 236 3.98 29.67 -2.86
CA ASN A 236 4.93 29.91 -1.77
C ASN A 236 5.87 28.69 -1.61
N PRO A 237 7.18 28.91 -1.52
CA PRO A 237 8.13 27.83 -1.24
C PRO A 237 8.02 27.37 0.21
N GLY A 238 8.18 26.07 0.41
CA GLY A 238 8.18 25.46 1.74
C GLY A 238 9.01 24.19 1.80
N ILE A 239 9.23 23.72 3.02
CA ILE A 239 9.93 22.47 3.30
C ILE A 239 8.97 21.50 3.97
N ILE A 240 8.97 20.25 3.47
CA ILE A 240 8.20 19.16 4.08
C ILE A 240 8.86 18.77 5.41
N THR A 241 8.11 18.91 6.52
CA THR A 241 8.61 18.57 7.87
C THR A 241 8.14 17.21 8.36
N GLY A 242 7.13 16.62 7.70
CA GLY A 242 6.63 15.29 8.06
C GLY A 242 5.17 15.07 7.68
N VAL A 243 4.51 14.19 8.42
CA VAL A 243 3.09 13.85 8.27
C VAL A 243 2.43 13.86 9.65
N THR A 244 1.16 14.28 9.73
CA THR A 244 0.39 14.24 10.98
C THR A 244 -0.15 12.83 11.26
N PRO A 245 -0.60 12.53 12.50
CA PRO A 245 -1.33 11.29 12.80
C PRO A 245 -2.60 11.09 11.96
N ARG A 246 -3.17 12.15 11.39
CA ARG A 246 -4.32 12.10 10.48
C ARG A 246 -3.95 11.98 9.01
N GLY A 247 -2.65 11.83 8.71
CA GLY A 247 -2.15 11.64 7.34
C GLY A 247 -2.03 12.93 6.53
N GLU A 248 -2.11 14.12 7.15
CA GLU A 248 -1.88 15.39 6.49
C GLU A 248 -0.38 15.62 6.34
N LEU A 249 0.05 16.18 5.20
CA LEU A 249 1.44 16.56 4.97
C LEU A 249 1.74 17.87 5.73
N ARG A 250 2.79 17.88 6.53
CA ARG A 250 3.28 19.07 7.24
C ARG A 250 4.28 19.79 6.38
N VAL A 251 4.04 21.08 6.11
CA VAL A 251 4.93 21.94 5.32
C VAL A 251 5.19 23.22 6.09
N HIS A 252 6.47 23.56 6.23
CA HIS A 252 6.92 24.84 6.77
C HIS A 252 7.18 25.82 5.62
N LEU A 253 6.40 26.90 5.53
CA LEU A 253 6.56 27.97 4.53
C LEU A 253 7.59 28.98 5.01
N HIS A 254 8.49 29.44 4.11
CA HIS A 254 9.61 30.33 4.45
C HIS A 254 9.35 31.78 4.04
N ASP A 255 8.79 32.00 2.84
CA ASP A 255 8.64 33.33 2.25
C ASP A 255 7.27 33.93 2.56
N THR A 256 6.80 33.74 3.79
CA THR A 256 5.60 34.41 4.32
C THR A 256 6.04 35.43 5.35
N PRO A 257 5.28 36.56 5.56
CA PRO A 257 5.61 37.59 6.55
C PRO A 257 5.90 37.04 7.95
N THR A 258 5.33 35.89 8.29
CA THR A 258 5.68 35.08 9.45
C THR A 258 5.85 33.64 9.00
N PRO A 259 6.98 32.95 9.33
CA PRO A 259 7.14 31.53 9.07
C PRO A 259 5.94 30.75 9.62
N LYS A 260 5.32 29.92 8.80
CA LYS A 260 4.08 29.25 9.15
C LYS A 260 4.12 27.77 8.78
N GLU A 261 3.76 26.91 9.72
CA GLU A 261 3.46 25.51 9.40
C GLU A 261 2.01 25.39 8.91
N ILE A 262 1.85 24.70 7.78
CA ILE A 262 0.55 24.36 7.21
C ILE A 262 0.39 22.86 7.10
N LEU A 263 -0.87 22.39 7.15
CA LEU A 263 -1.26 21.01 7.04
C LEU A 263 -2.04 20.81 5.74
N LEU A 264 -1.52 19.96 4.87
CA LEU A 264 -2.11 19.70 3.56
C LEU A 264 -2.78 18.33 3.55
N LYS A 265 -4.07 18.30 3.24
CA LYS A 265 -4.81 17.05 3.09
C LYS A 265 -4.31 16.27 1.86
N PRO A 266 -4.39 14.93 1.88
CA PRO A 266 -4.14 14.13 0.69
C PRO A 266 -4.94 14.65 -0.52
N GLY A 267 -4.25 14.82 -1.67
CA GLY A 267 -4.85 15.36 -2.89
C GLY A 267 -4.71 16.87 -3.12
N THR A 268 -4.32 17.65 -2.10
CA THR A 268 -4.10 19.10 -2.23
C THR A 268 -2.92 19.41 -3.14
N ILE A 269 -1.84 18.65 -3.01
CA ILE A 269 -0.65 18.78 -3.87
C ILE A 269 -0.18 17.41 -4.37
N SER A 270 0.64 17.42 -5.40
CA SER A 270 1.32 16.23 -5.92
C SER A 270 2.83 16.38 -5.74
N LEU A 271 3.41 15.46 -4.99
CA LEU A 271 4.87 15.33 -4.91
C LEU A 271 5.36 14.62 -6.17
N GLY A 272 6.38 15.16 -6.84
CA GLY A 272 7.03 14.53 -8.00
C GLY A 272 7.69 13.19 -7.64
N TYR A 273 8.20 12.48 -8.65
CA TYR A 273 9.12 11.36 -8.47
C TYR A 273 10.55 11.89 -8.63
N ARG A 274 11.49 11.37 -7.84
CA ARG A 274 12.90 11.75 -7.95
C ARG A 274 13.53 10.90 -9.04
N SER A 275 14.17 11.54 -10.02
CA SER A 275 15.14 10.85 -10.89
C SER A 275 16.36 10.48 -10.05
N CYS A 276 16.83 9.24 -10.16
CA CYS A 276 18.12 8.83 -9.59
C CYS A 276 19.25 9.42 -10.41
#